data_fd806a9f0fb946c20e6ff414298c7f1a
#
_entry.id   fd806a9f0fb946c20e6ff414298c7f1a
#
_cell.length_a   1.000
_cell.length_b   1.000
_cell.length_c   1.000
_cell.angle_alpha   90.00
_cell.angle_beta   90.00
_cell.angle_gamma   90.00
#
_symmetry.space_group_name_H-M   'P 1'
#
loop_
_entity.id
_entity.type
_entity.pdbx_description
1 polymer ?
#
loop_
_entity_poly.entity_id
_entity_poly.type
_entity_poly.pdbx_seq_one_letter_code
_entity_poly.pdbx_strand_id
1 'polypeptide(L)'
;MSKSRFHLSRLFLELLTEIVEEKHQNQAFADLFHTTRSMLLTVLYLMTQDMPKADVYHSIATGYAGLLASLGSYQHQAPLLLTEHGIYTREREEEILRSDWVLPTMKRQWIQFFYMLSNLIYDKAECVTSLYTKAKFIQEEVGCDIEKCRVISNGIHYDRFSAIPLKEEDGWIDIGAVVRIAPIKDIKTMLYVFYELSRNYPNTRLHILGAVDDETYNRECHQLIRRLGIKNVIFTGQVNVVEYMENLDFTVLTSISEAQPLSVIESMAARRPCVTTDVGCCRELLEGNK
;
A
#
# COMPACT_ATOMS: atom_id res chain seq x y z
N MET A 1 -5.67 -8.91 -36.32
CA MET A 1 -4.29 -9.45 -36.27
C MET A 1 -4.06 -10.09 -34.92
N SER A 2 -3.52 -11.32 -34.84
CA SER A 2 -3.23 -11.98 -33.56
C SER A 2 -2.16 -11.18 -32.80
N LYS A 3 -2.40 -10.90 -31.50
CA LYS A 3 -1.55 -10.11 -30.58
C LYS A 3 -0.13 -10.63 -30.46
N SER A 4 0.05 -11.95 -30.59
CA SER A 4 1.35 -12.60 -30.58
C SER A 4 2.23 -12.22 -31.78
N ARG A 5 1.65 -11.64 -32.82
CA ARG A 5 2.38 -11.22 -34.01
C ARG A 5 2.87 -9.76 -33.98
N PHE A 6 2.35 -8.92 -33.07
CA PHE A 6 2.76 -7.51 -33.02
C PHE A 6 4.24 -7.33 -32.67
N HIS A 7 4.73 -8.00 -31.64
CA HIS A 7 6.14 -7.90 -31.23
C HIS A 7 7.11 -8.57 -32.22
N LEU A 8 6.61 -9.44 -33.08
CA LEU A 8 7.35 -10.04 -34.19
C LEU A 8 7.12 -9.27 -35.50
N SER A 9 6.31 -8.21 -35.48
CA SER A 9 6.09 -7.41 -36.69
C SER A 9 7.34 -6.61 -37.04
N ARG A 10 7.59 -6.48 -38.33
CA ARG A 10 8.68 -5.69 -38.86
C ARG A 10 8.63 -4.24 -38.35
N LEU A 11 7.43 -3.65 -38.30
CA LEU A 11 7.21 -2.30 -37.81
C LEU A 11 7.63 -2.12 -36.34
N PHE A 12 7.32 -3.09 -35.47
CA PHE A 12 7.75 -3.03 -34.07
C PHE A 12 9.29 -3.01 -33.93
N LEU A 13 9.97 -3.85 -34.69
CA LEU A 13 11.43 -3.92 -34.67
C LEU A 13 12.05 -2.63 -35.24
N GLU A 14 11.51 -2.11 -36.33
CA GLU A 14 11.97 -0.84 -36.94
C GLU A 14 11.84 0.32 -35.95
N LEU A 15 10.66 0.50 -35.33
CA LEU A 15 10.43 1.55 -34.32
C LEU A 15 11.33 1.38 -33.10
N LEU A 16 11.51 0.15 -32.62
CA LEU A 16 12.37 -0.10 -31.46
C LEU A 16 13.83 0.19 -31.79
N THR A 17 14.31 -0.16 -32.99
CA THR A 17 15.67 0.13 -33.44
C THR A 17 15.90 1.65 -33.50
N GLU A 18 14.97 2.39 -34.08
CA GLU A 18 15.04 3.87 -34.14
C GLU A 18 15.12 4.47 -32.74
N ILE A 19 14.28 4.03 -31.79
CA ILE A 19 14.30 4.49 -30.39
C ILE A 19 15.65 4.18 -29.72
N VAL A 20 16.24 3.00 -29.98
CA VAL A 20 17.53 2.62 -29.42
C VAL A 20 18.64 3.50 -29.96
N GLU A 21 18.67 3.75 -31.27
CA GLU A 21 19.68 4.57 -31.93
C GLU A 21 19.60 6.04 -31.49
N GLU A 22 18.40 6.57 -31.26
CA GLU A 22 18.20 7.94 -30.84
C GLU A 22 18.44 8.21 -29.36
N LYS A 23 17.93 7.30 -28.48
CA LYS A 23 17.77 7.61 -27.03
C LYS A 23 18.49 6.63 -26.10
N HIS A 24 18.91 5.47 -26.60
CA HIS A 24 19.40 4.38 -25.74
C HIS A 24 20.71 3.74 -26.25
N GLN A 25 21.57 4.51 -26.89
CA GLN A 25 22.82 4.03 -27.52
C GLN A 25 23.77 3.27 -26.58
N ASN A 26 23.66 3.51 -25.27
CA ASN A 26 24.50 2.87 -24.25
C ASN A 26 23.84 1.63 -23.61
N GLN A 27 22.71 1.17 -24.14
CA GLN A 27 21.98 0.03 -23.62
C GLN A 27 22.01 -1.13 -24.63
N ALA A 28 22.06 -2.38 -24.13
CA ALA A 28 21.97 -3.53 -25.00
C ALA A 28 20.58 -3.61 -25.64
N PHE A 29 20.53 -3.76 -26.96
CA PHE A 29 19.27 -3.89 -27.71
C PHE A 29 18.38 -5.02 -27.17
N ALA A 30 18.98 -6.17 -26.83
CA ALA A 30 18.24 -7.30 -26.28
C ALA A 30 17.51 -6.96 -24.97
N ASP A 31 18.16 -6.22 -24.06
CA ASP A 31 17.57 -5.82 -22.79
C ASP A 31 16.38 -4.88 -22.99
N LEU A 32 16.53 -3.90 -23.87
CA LEU A 32 15.47 -2.97 -24.21
C LEU A 32 14.32 -3.69 -24.95
N PHE A 33 14.62 -4.60 -25.86
CA PHE A 33 13.63 -5.41 -26.57
C PHE A 33 12.78 -6.23 -25.58
N HIS A 34 13.42 -6.98 -24.68
CA HIS A 34 12.69 -7.83 -23.73
C HIS A 34 11.88 -7.00 -22.72
N THR A 35 12.43 -5.89 -22.24
CA THR A 35 11.75 -4.96 -21.35
C THR A 35 10.52 -4.35 -21.99
N THR A 36 10.66 -3.74 -23.17
CA THR A 36 9.55 -3.12 -23.92
C THR A 36 8.50 -4.14 -24.31
N ARG A 37 8.93 -5.34 -24.74
CA ARG A 37 8.01 -6.44 -25.02
C ARG A 37 7.19 -6.83 -23.79
N SER A 38 7.80 -6.95 -22.62
CA SER A 38 7.12 -7.31 -21.37
C SER A 38 6.07 -6.27 -20.97
N MET A 39 6.37 -4.99 -21.11
CA MET A 39 5.43 -3.89 -20.85
C MET A 39 4.26 -3.94 -21.84
N LEU A 40 4.56 -3.99 -23.13
CA LEU A 40 3.54 -3.89 -24.18
C LEU A 40 2.64 -5.11 -24.28
N LEU A 41 3.13 -6.33 -24.06
CA LEU A 41 2.30 -7.54 -24.19
C LEU A 41 1.13 -7.52 -23.21
N THR A 42 1.35 -7.10 -21.99
CA THR A 42 0.28 -6.99 -20.97
C THR A 42 -0.74 -5.93 -21.37
N VAL A 43 -0.29 -4.74 -21.76
CA VAL A 43 -1.18 -3.66 -22.20
C VAL A 43 -2.00 -4.09 -23.43
N LEU A 44 -1.36 -4.64 -24.46
CA LEU A 44 -2.03 -5.09 -25.67
C LEU A 44 -3.03 -6.22 -25.38
N TYR A 45 -2.71 -7.11 -24.46
CA TYR A 45 -3.65 -8.15 -24.03
C TYR A 45 -4.89 -7.53 -23.36
N LEU A 46 -4.71 -6.59 -22.45
CA LEU A 46 -5.81 -5.91 -21.78
C LEU A 46 -6.68 -5.12 -22.75
N MET A 47 -6.07 -4.38 -23.67
CA MET A 47 -6.78 -3.57 -24.68
C MET A 47 -7.65 -4.40 -25.63
N THR A 48 -7.53 -5.71 -25.65
CA THR A 48 -8.40 -6.55 -26.49
C THR A 48 -9.57 -7.17 -25.75
N GLN A 49 -9.72 -6.84 -24.46
CA GLN A 49 -10.85 -7.36 -23.70
C GLN A 49 -12.13 -6.59 -24.06
N ASP A 50 -13.23 -7.32 -24.18
CA ASP A 50 -14.56 -6.72 -24.26
C ASP A 50 -15.05 -6.49 -22.83
N MET A 51 -15.29 -5.23 -22.49
CA MET A 51 -15.73 -4.87 -21.13
C MET A 51 -17.24 -5.01 -21.03
N PRO A 52 -17.77 -5.52 -19.89
CA PRO A 52 -19.21 -5.56 -19.68
C PRO A 52 -19.75 -4.12 -19.66
N LYS A 53 -20.95 -3.92 -20.24
CA LYS A 53 -21.60 -2.60 -20.20
C LYS A 53 -21.98 -2.25 -18.78
N ALA A 54 -21.61 -1.05 -18.34
CA ALA A 54 -21.93 -0.50 -17.03
C ALA A 54 -22.20 1.00 -17.12
N ASP A 55 -22.92 1.53 -16.15
CA ASP A 55 -23.20 2.97 -16.05
C ASP A 55 -22.01 3.75 -15.49
N VAL A 56 -21.14 3.09 -14.71
CA VAL A 56 -19.92 3.66 -14.13
C VAL A 56 -18.85 2.55 -14.09
N TYR A 57 -17.63 2.91 -14.42
CA TYR A 57 -16.46 2.04 -14.20
C TYR A 57 -15.69 2.57 -13.00
N HIS A 58 -15.40 1.69 -12.05
CA HIS A 58 -14.66 2.04 -10.85
C HIS A 58 -13.41 1.16 -10.71
N SER A 59 -12.25 1.80 -10.64
CA SER A 59 -10.99 1.14 -10.31
C SER A 59 -10.53 1.54 -8.92
N ILE A 60 -9.93 0.56 -8.22
CA ILE A 60 -9.35 0.78 -6.88
C ILE A 60 -7.83 0.98 -6.90
N ALA A 61 -7.25 1.07 -8.08
CA ALA A 61 -5.84 1.37 -8.30
C ALA A 61 -5.61 1.88 -9.72
N THR A 62 -4.54 2.60 -9.94
CA THR A 62 -4.00 2.88 -11.28
C THR A 62 -3.34 1.60 -11.88
N GLY A 63 -2.44 1.72 -12.83
CA GLY A 63 -1.78 0.57 -13.46
C GLY A 63 -2.71 -0.25 -14.33
N TYR A 64 -2.61 -1.57 -14.27
CA TYR A 64 -3.35 -2.47 -15.16
C TYR A 64 -4.87 -2.52 -14.87
N ALA A 65 -5.27 -2.41 -13.61
CA ALA A 65 -6.68 -2.38 -13.22
C ALA A 65 -7.35 -1.09 -13.74
N GLY A 66 -6.69 0.05 -13.54
CA GLY A 66 -7.15 1.33 -14.06
C GLY A 66 -7.19 1.36 -15.59
N LEU A 67 -6.24 0.71 -16.27
CA LEU A 67 -6.26 0.59 -17.72
C LEU A 67 -7.49 -0.17 -18.22
N LEU A 68 -7.87 -1.28 -17.56
CA LEU A 68 -9.10 -2.01 -17.89
C LEU A 68 -10.35 -1.16 -17.66
N ALA A 69 -10.44 -0.48 -16.53
CA ALA A 69 -11.56 0.40 -16.25
C ALA A 69 -11.66 1.56 -17.26
N SER A 70 -10.50 2.12 -17.66
CA SER A 70 -10.42 3.13 -18.73
C SER A 70 -10.89 2.60 -20.08
N LEU A 71 -10.56 1.33 -20.40
CA LEU A 71 -11.04 0.67 -21.61
C LEU A 71 -12.57 0.54 -21.60
N GLY A 72 -13.16 0.10 -20.49
CA GLY A 72 -14.61 0.01 -20.33
C GLY A 72 -15.30 1.36 -20.46
N SER A 73 -14.76 2.39 -19.80
CA SER A 73 -15.21 3.77 -19.92
C SER A 73 -15.19 4.24 -21.39
N TYR A 74 -14.13 3.96 -22.12
CA TYR A 74 -14.01 4.31 -23.54
C TYR A 74 -15.01 3.54 -24.43
N GLN A 75 -15.11 2.21 -24.25
CA GLN A 75 -15.99 1.37 -25.09
C GLN A 75 -17.47 1.73 -24.93
N HIS A 76 -17.89 2.11 -23.74
CA HIS A 76 -19.30 2.32 -23.41
C HIS A 76 -19.65 3.79 -23.11
N GLN A 77 -18.69 4.71 -23.27
CA GLN A 77 -18.88 6.16 -23.01
C GLN A 77 -19.49 6.43 -21.62
N ALA A 78 -19.01 5.69 -20.62
CA ALA A 78 -19.45 5.78 -19.24
C ALA A 78 -18.35 6.40 -18.36
N PRO A 79 -18.68 7.13 -17.28
CA PRO A 79 -17.70 7.78 -16.41
C PRO A 79 -16.77 6.77 -15.73
N LEU A 80 -15.52 7.20 -15.49
CA LEU A 80 -14.52 6.47 -14.74
C LEU A 80 -14.31 7.12 -13.37
N LEU A 81 -14.45 6.33 -12.31
CA LEU A 81 -14.08 6.69 -10.95
C LEU A 81 -12.81 5.91 -10.56
N LEU A 82 -11.85 6.61 -9.98
CA LEU A 82 -10.65 5.99 -9.41
C LEU A 82 -10.60 6.21 -7.91
N THR A 83 -10.37 5.15 -7.14
CA THR A 83 -10.06 5.22 -5.71
C THR A 83 -8.68 4.66 -5.46
N GLU A 84 -7.79 5.41 -4.83
CA GLU A 84 -6.48 4.93 -4.43
C GLU A 84 -6.38 4.83 -2.90
N HIS A 85 -6.19 3.61 -2.40
CA HIS A 85 -5.92 3.36 -0.98
C HIS A 85 -4.47 3.67 -0.60
N GLY A 86 -3.55 3.44 -1.52
CA GLY A 86 -2.15 3.89 -1.54
C GLY A 86 -1.86 4.46 -2.92
N ILE A 87 -0.76 5.19 -3.07
CA ILE A 87 -0.38 5.74 -4.38
C ILE A 87 0.38 4.67 -5.15
N TYR A 88 -0.36 3.91 -5.97
CA TYR A 88 0.16 2.76 -6.72
C TYR A 88 1.47 3.05 -7.47
N THR A 89 1.59 4.23 -8.09
CA THR A 89 2.78 4.64 -8.83
C THR A 89 4.01 4.69 -7.93
N ARG A 90 3.87 5.26 -6.73
CA ARG A 90 4.96 5.35 -5.74
C ARG A 90 5.34 3.98 -5.19
N GLU A 91 4.36 3.13 -4.93
CA GLU A 91 4.59 1.75 -4.49
C GLU A 91 5.34 0.93 -5.54
N ARG A 92 4.96 1.08 -6.83
CA ARG A 92 5.67 0.44 -7.95
C ARG A 92 7.09 0.97 -8.12
N GLU A 93 7.30 2.27 -7.98
CA GLU A 93 8.64 2.86 -8.02
C GLU A 93 9.55 2.25 -6.95
N GLU A 94 9.10 2.21 -5.70
CA GLU A 94 9.87 1.61 -4.61
C GLU A 94 10.15 0.12 -4.83
N GLU A 95 9.16 -0.64 -5.29
CA GLU A 95 9.33 -2.06 -5.59
C GLU A 95 10.35 -2.27 -6.70
N ILE A 96 10.28 -1.51 -7.80
CA ILE A 96 11.22 -1.60 -8.92
C ILE A 96 12.63 -1.24 -8.47
N LEU A 97 12.79 -0.18 -7.65
CA LEU A 97 14.09 0.22 -7.13
C LEU A 97 14.75 -0.86 -6.27
N ARG A 98 13.96 -1.59 -5.47
CA ARG A 98 14.43 -2.67 -4.59
C ARG A 98 14.54 -4.03 -5.27
N SER A 99 13.91 -4.20 -6.44
CA SER A 99 13.83 -5.51 -7.10
C SER A 99 15.15 -5.97 -7.72
N ASP A 100 15.37 -7.28 -7.69
CA ASP A 100 16.47 -7.96 -8.37
C ASP A 100 16.06 -8.53 -9.75
N TRP A 101 14.75 -8.61 -10.05
CA TRP A 101 14.23 -9.12 -11.32
C TRP A 101 14.26 -8.10 -12.46
N VAL A 102 14.41 -6.81 -12.14
CA VAL A 102 14.58 -5.74 -13.14
C VAL A 102 16.05 -5.40 -13.28
N LEU A 103 16.56 -5.45 -14.50
CA LEU A 103 17.93 -5.00 -14.80
C LEU A 103 18.11 -3.55 -14.34
N PRO A 104 19.22 -3.22 -13.65
CA PRO A 104 19.46 -1.87 -13.15
C PRO A 104 19.33 -0.78 -14.23
N THR A 105 19.77 -1.08 -15.45
CA THR A 105 19.69 -0.18 -16.62
C THR A 105 18.26 0.04 -17.12
N MET A 106 17.31 -0.84 -16.75
CA MET A 106 15.90 -0.80 -17.19
C MET A 106 14.94 -0.33 -16.11
N LYS A 107 15.41 -0.08 -14.89
CA LYS A 107 14.53 0.37 -13.78
C LYS A 107 13.81 1.67 -14.11
N ARG A 108 14.53 2.63 -14.70
CA ARG A 108 13.94 3.91 -15.10
C ARG A 108 12.81 3.75 -16.11
N GLN A 109 12.95 2.86 -17.11
CA GLN A 109 11.93 2.61 -18.12
C GLN A 109 10.66 2.01 -17.51
N TRP A 110 10.80 1.06 -16.57
CA TRP A 110 9.68 0.50 -15.84
C TRP A 110 8.96 1.54 -14.98
N ILE A 111 9.69 2.38 -14.27
CA ILE A 111 9.13 3.47 -13.46
C ILE A 111 8.34 4.42 -14.36
N GLN A 112 8.94 4.91 -15.44
CA GLN A 112 8.29 5.80 -16.39
C GLN A 112 7.04 5.18 -17.02
N PHE A 113 7.07 3.88 -17.30
CA PHE A 113 5.91 3.16 -17.81
C PHE A 113 4.73 3.18 -16.83
N PHE A 114 4.95 2.98 -15.54
CA PHE A 114 3.88 3.05 -14.54
C PHE A 114 3.38 4.47 -14.31
N TYR A 115 4.26 5.47 -14.37
CA TYR A 115 3.86 6.88 -14.36
C TYR A 115 2.98 7.22 -15.57
N MET A 116 3.34 6.77 -16.76
CA MET A 116 2.55 6.95 -17.98
C MET A 116 1.16 6.31 -17.86
N LEU A 117 1.06 5.09 -17.34
CA LEU A 117 -0.23 4.42 -17.11
C LEU A 117 -1.09 5.22 -16.12
N SER A 118 -0.50 5.68 -15.01
CA SER A 118 -1.24 6.47 -14.01
C SER A 118 -1.73 7.80 -14.58
N ASN A 119 -0.90 8.51 -15.33
CA ASN A 119 -1.31 9.76 -15.98
C ASN A 119 -2.44 9.56 -16.98
N LEU A 120 -2.41 8.48 -17.77
CA LEU A 120 -3.49 8.14 -18.69
C LEU A 120 -4.81 7.90 -17.93
N ILE A 121 -4.74 7.21 -16.79
CA ILE A 121 -5.93 6.89 -16.00
C ILE A 121 -6.46 8.15 -15.29
N TYR A 122 -5.59 8.99 -14.73
CA TYR A 122 -5.95 10.28 -14.15
C TYR A 122 -6.61 11.22 -15.16
N ASP A 123 -6.08 11.25 -16.40
CA ASP A 123 -6.69 12.03 -17.48
C ASP A 123 -8.12 11.56 -17.78
N LYS A 124 -8.32 10.25 -17.82
CA LYS A 124 -9.63 9.63 -18.12
C LYS A 124 -10.62 9.66 -16.98
N ALA A 125 -10.16 9.65 -15.73
CA ALA A 125 -11.02 9.66 -14.57
C ALA A 125 -11.76 11.01 -14.46
N GLU A 126 -13.05 10.96 -14.18
CA GLU A 126 -13.85 12.15 -13.84
C GLU A 126 -13.67 12.55 -12.38
N CYS A 127 -13.42 11.57 -11.51
CA CYS A 127 -13.16 11.79 -10.10
C CYS A 127 -12.09 10.80 -9.62
N VAL A 128 -11.14 11.31 -8.86
CA VAL A 128 -10.06 10.54 -8.24
C VAL A 128 -10.16 10.73 -6.73
N THR A 129 -10.27 9.62 -5.99
CA THR A 129 -10.38 9.67 -4.54
C THR A 129 -9.15 9.10 -3.87
N SER A 130 -8.77 9.70 -2.75
CA SER A 130 -7.73 9.22 -1.84
C SER A 130 -8.22 9.23 -0.40
N LEU A 131 -7.51 8.57 0.51
CA LEU A 131 -7.96 8.38 1.88
C LEU A 131 -7.65 9.57 2.79
N TYR A 132 -6.69 10.41 2.44
CA TYR A 132 -6.21 11.51 3.29
C TYR A 132 -5.60 12.64 2.46
N THR A 133 -5.47 13.82 3.07
CA THR A 133 -5.09 15.05 2.38
C THR A 133 -3.72 14.99 1.72
N LYS A 134 -2.72 14.42 2.40
CA LYS A 134 -1.37 14.28 1.83
C LYS A 134 -1.36 13.39 0.58
N ALA A 135 -2.19 12.33 0.54
CA ALA A 135 -2.31 11.48 -0.65
C ALA A 135 -2.86 12.25 -1.86
N LYS A 136 -3.86 13.13 -1.65
CA LYS A 136 -4.37 14.03 -2.69
C LYS A 136 -3.24 14.86 -3.33
N PHE A 137 -2.34 15.43 -2.54
CA PHE A 137 -1.21 16.19 -3.06
C PHE A 137 -0.20 15.31 -3.80
N ILE A 138 0.02 14.07 -3.34
CA ILE A 138 0.89 13.13 -4.06
C ILE A 138 0.26 12.74 -5.41
N GLN A 139 -1.08 12.60 -5.49
CA GLN A 139 -1.77 12.37 -6.77
C GLN A 139 -1.52 13.53 -7.75
N GLU A 140 -1.56 14.78 -7.27
CA GLU A 140 -1.22 15.97 -8.05
C GLU A 140 0.24 15.93 -8.54
N GLU A 141 1.19 15.61 -7.66
CA GLU A 141 2.62 15.47 -8.01
C GLU A 141 2.87 14.39 -9.08
N VAL A 142 2.08 13.32 -9.07
CA VAL A 142 2.15 12.23 -10.07
C VAL A 142 1.54 12.67 -11.41
N GLY A 143 0.70 13.70 -11.41
CA GLY A 143 0.12 14.30 -12.62
C GLY A 143 -1.41 14.30 -12.70
N CYS A 144 -2.12 14.04 -11.57
CA CYS A 144 -3.56 14.18 -11.51
C CYS A 144 -3.96 15.66 -11.42
N ASP A 145 -5.02 16.04 -12.15
CA ASP A 145 -5.65 17.34 -11.97
C ASP A 145 -6.27 17.42 -10.56
N ILE A 146 -5.82 18.41 -9.77
CA ILE A 146 -6.25 18.61 -8.37
C ILE A 146 -7.76 18.84 -8.25
N GLU A 147 -8.39 19.39 -9.27
CA GLU A 147 -9.83 19.65 -9.30
C GLU A 147 -10.66 18.34 -9.38
N LYS A 148 -10.06 17.26 -9.88
CA LYS A 148 -10.67 15.92 -9.88
C LYS A 148 -10.48 15.19 -8.55
N CYS A 149 -9.51 15.60 -7.72
CA CYS A 149 -9.13 14.91 -6.51
C CYS A 149 -10.08 15.21 -5.34
N ARG A 150 -10.53 14.15 -4.68
CA ARG A 150 -11.38 14.22 -3.47
C ARG A 150 -10.78 13.35 -2.37
N VAL A 151 -10.91 13.79 -1.13
CA VAL A 151 -10.53 12.98 0.03
C VAL A 151 -11.77 12.29 0.56
N ILE A 152 -11.75 10.96 0.58
CA ILE A 152 -12.80 10.10 1.17
C ILE A 152 -12.10 9.09 2.06
N SER A 153 -12.12 9.35 3.35
CA SER A 153 -11.46 8.51 4.35
C SER A 153 -12.17 7.17 4.53
N ASN A 154 -11.42 6.16 4.98
CA ASN A 154 -12.00 4.89 5.39
C ASN A 154 -12.97 5.08 6.54
N GLY A 155 -14.03 4.26 6.54
CA GLY A 155 -14.96 4.12 7.66
C GLY A 155 -14.73 2.80 8.40
N ILE A 156 -15.22 2.75 9.63
CA ILE A 156 -15.29 1.54 10.46
C ILE A 156 -16.71 1.36 11.01
N HIS A 157 -17.00 0.18 11.52
CA HIS A 157 -18.24 -0.06 12.27
C HIS A 157 -18.13 0.53 13.67
N TYR A 158 -18.34 1.85 13.79
CA TYR A 158 -18.14 2.61 15.02
C TYR A 158 -18.83 1.98 16.24
N ASP A 159 -20.10 1.57 16.12
CA ASP A 159 -20.88 1.01 17.22
C ASP A 159 -20.25 -0.25 17.83
N ARG A 160 -19.59 -1.08 16.99
CA ARG A 160 -18.89 -2.28 17.48
C ARG A 160 -17.69 -1.96 18.35
N PHE A 161 -16.92 -0.91 18.00
CA PHE A 161 -15.73 -0.54 18.74
C PHE A 161 -16.04 0.36 19.93
N SER A 162 -16.99 1.29 19.79
CA SER A 162 -17.39 2.19 20.88
C SER A 162 -18.08 1.48 22.05
N ALA A 163 -18.70 0.33 21.79
CA ALA A 163 -19.32 -0.51 22.81
C ALA A 163 -18.33 -1.30 23.67
N ILE A 164 -17.04 -1.39 23.26
CA ILE A 164 -16.04 -2.17 24.00
C ILE A 164 -15.80 -1.52 25.37
N PRO A 165 -15.93 -2.27 26.49
CA PRO A 165 -15.65 -1.74 27.83
C PRO A 165 -14.18 -1.36 27.96
N LEU A 166 -13.86 -0.43 28.85
CA LEU A 166 -12.48 -0.18 29.22
C LEU A 166 -11.96 -1.38 30.02
N LYS A 167 -10.65 -1.64 29.87
CA LYS A 167 -9.99 -2.70 30.61
C LYS A 167 -10.14 -2.45 32.12
N GLU A 168 -10.44 -3.51 32.88
CA GLU A 168 -10.42 -3.46 34.36
C GLU A 168 -9.00 -3.35 34.88
N GLU A 169 -8.79 -2.57 35.93
CA GLU A 169 -7.48 -2.43 36.57
C GLU A 169 -7.04 -3.73 37.24
N ASP A 170 -5.99 -4.33 36.73
CA ASP A 170 -5.37 -5.57 37.24
C ASP A 170 -3.92 -5.38 37.68
N GLY A 171 -3.44 -4.15 37.71
CA GLY A 171 -2.05 -3.79 38.02
C GLY A 171 -1.07 -3.99 36.87
N TRP A 172 -1.56 -4.35 35.68
CA TRP A 172 -0.77 -4.48 34.45
C TRP A 172 -1.17 -3.41 33.44
N ILE A 173 -0.20 -2.99 32.64
CA ILE A 173 -0.41 -2.15 31.47
C ILE A 173 -0.27 -3.04 30.22
N ASP A 174 -1.36 -3.21 29.50
CA ASP A 174 -1.45 -4.04 28.31
C ASP A 174 -1.42 -3.18 27.04
N ILE A 175 -0.35 -3.30 26.28
CA ILE A 175 -0.09 -2.55 25.05
C ILE A 175 -0.42 -3.44 23.86
N GLY A 176 -1.34 -3.01 23.01
CA GLY A 176 -1.75 -3.77 21.82
C GLY A 176 -1.11 -3.25 20.54
N ALA A 177 -0.72 -4.14 19.66
CA ALA A 177 -0.36 -3.84 18.28
C ALA A 177 -1.19 -4.70 17.32
N VAL A 178 -2.15 -4.09 16.64
CA VAL A 178 -2.99 -4.79 15.66
C VAL A 178 -2.32 -4.67 14.29
N VAL A 179 -1.46 -5.65 13.97
CA VAL A 179 -0.60 -5.60 12.79
C VAL A 179 -0.32 -7.00 12.24
N ARG A 180 -0.21 -7.14 10.92
CA ARG A 180 0.37 -8.34 10.31
C ARG A 180 1.87 -8.42 10.62
N ILE A 181 2.40 -9.60 10.80
CA ILE A 181 3.83 -9.78 11.05
C ILE A 181 4.59 -9.73 9.73
N ALA A 182 5.04 -8.52 9.36
CA ALA A 182 5.72 -8.20 8.12
C ALA A 182 6.76 -7.09 8.32
N PRO A 183 7.82 -7.02 7.52
CA PRO A 183 8.88 -6.00 7.67
C PRO A 183 8.37 -4.56 7.65
N ILE A 184 7.33 -4.27 6.84
CA ILE A 184 6.74 -2.92 6.72
C ILE A 184 6.12 -2.42 8.03
N LYS A 185 5.73 -3.32 8.95
CA LYS A 185 5.15 -2.99 10.25
C LYS A 185 6.19 -2.70 11.34
N ASP A 186 7.45 -2.94 11.03
CA ASP A 186 8.63 -2.70 11.87
C ASP A 186 8.47 -3.13 13.34
N ILE A 187 8.05 -4.38 13.51
CA ILE A 187 7.89 -4.98 14.84
C ILE A 187 9.22 -5.01 15.60
N LYS A 188 10.36 -5.01 14.91
CA LYS A 188 11.66 -4.95 15.58
C LYS A 188 11.86 -3.65 16.35
N THR A 189 11.52 -2.50 15.76
CA THR A 189 11.53 -1.22 16.47
C THR A 189 10.56 -1.25 17.66
N MET A 190 9.35 -1.80 17.49
CA MET A 190 8.39 -1.99 18.58
C MET A 190 9.01 -2.81 19.75
N LEU A 191 9.70 -3.90 19.44
CA LEU A 191 10.36 -4.75 20.44
C LEU A 191 11.50 -4.03 21.15
N TYR A 192 12.30 -3.21 20.46
CA TYR A 192 13.32 -2.38 21.10
C TYR A 192 12.71 -1.34 22.04
N VAL A 193 11.66 -0.65 21.61
CA VAL A 193 10.93 0.32 22.45
C VAL A 193 10.34 -0.37 23.67
N PHE A 194 9.71 -1.53 23.48
CA PHE A 194 9.15 -2.30 24.59
C PHE A 194 10.21 -2.83 25.55
N TYR A 195 11.38 -3.22 25.04
CA TYR A 195 12.52 -3.59 25.89
C TYR A 195 12.89 -2.47 26.86
N GLU A 196 13.07 -1.26 26.36
CA GLU A 196 13.40 -0.11 27.22
C GLU A 196 12.26 0.24 28.17
N LEU A 197 11.00 0.19 27.70
CA LEU A 197 9.83 0.45 28.53
C LEU A 197 9.71 -0.53 29.70
N SER A 198 9.81 -1.83 29.42
CA SER A 198 9.61 -2.89 30.40
C SER A 198 10.68 -2.91 31.52
N ARG A 199 11.85 -2.30 31.29
CA ARG A 199 12.90 -2.14 32.31
C ARG A 199 12.49 -1.10 33.37
N ASN A 200 11.75 -0.08 32.96
CA ASN A 200 11.29 0.99 33.86
C ASN A 200 9.90 0.68 34.44
N TYR A 201 9.10 -0.10 33.72
CA TYR A 201 7.73 -0.49 34.07
C TYR A 201 7.57 -2.01 33.95
N PRO A 202 7.97 -2.79 34.96
CA PRO A 202 7.97 -4.26 34.88
C PRO A 202 6.60 -4.90 34.66
N ASN A 203 5.54 -4.22 35.12
CA ASN A 203 4.15 -4.68 34.97
C ASN A 203 3.55 -4.23 33.62
N THR A 204 4.29 -4.43 32.51
CA THR A 204 3.81 -4.15 31.16
C THR A 204 3.82 -5.44 30.32
N ARG A 205 2.82 -5.58 29.44
CA ARG A 205 2.71 -6.66 28.46
C ARG A 205 2.52 -6.06 27.06
N LEU A 206 3.20 -6.63 26.07
CA LEU A 206 3.02 -6.27 24.67
C LEU A 206 2.29 -7.41 23.95
N HIS A 207 1.15 -7.11 23.39
CA HIS A 207 0.30 -8.02 22.63
C HIS A 207 0.38 -7.69 21.14
N ILE A 208 0.87 -8.62 20.32
CA ILE A 208 0.97 -8.49 18.87
C ILE A 208 -0.13 -9.34 18.24
N LEU A 209 -1.16 -8.65 17.72
CA LEU A 209 -2.38 -9.25 17.19
C LEU A 209 -2.33 -9.23 15.66
N GLY A 210 -2.20 -10.39 15.04
CA GLY A 210 -2.27 -10.54 13.59
C GLY A 210 -1.59 -11.78 13.06
N ALA A 211 -1.89 -12.09 11.80
CA ALA A 211 -1.32 -13.22 11.11
C ALA A 211 0.16 -12.98 10.74
N VAL A 212 0.89 -14.07 10.58
CA VAL A 212 2.24 -14.06 10.04
C VAL A 212 2.16 -13.96 8.51
N ASP A 213 2.69 -12.88 7.95
CA ASP A 213 2.79 -12.65 6.52
C ASP A 213 4.18 -13.05 5.99
N ASP A 214 5.22 -12.86 6.83
CA ASP A 214 6.60 -13.21 6.52
C ASP A 214 7.19 -14.08 7.64
N GLU A 215 7.35 -15.36 7.35
CA GLU A 215 7.88 -16.35 8.29
C GLU A 215 9.35 -16.09 8.67
N THR A 216 10.12 -15.51 7.74
CA THR A 216 11.53 -15.19 8.02
C THR A 216 11.61 -14.03 9.00
N TYR A 217 10.84 -12.97 8.73
CA TYR A 217 10.74 -11.83 9.62
C TYR A 217 10.19 -12.21 11.00
N ASN A 218 9.19 -13.09 11.07
CA ASN A 218 8.65 -13.61 12.31
C ASN A 218 9.73 -14.32 13.14
N ARG A 219 10.51 -15.22 12.51
CA ARG A 219 11.65 -15.89 13.19
C ARG A 219 12.69 -14.90 13.71
N GLU A 220 12.98 -13.83 12.94
CA GLU A 220 13.91 -12.78 13.36
C GLU A 220 13.38 -11.99 14.57
N CYS A 221 12.08 -11.69 14.63
CA CYS A 221 11.45 -11.06 15.78
C CYS A 221 11.58 -11.93 17.04
N HIS A 222 11.28 -13.22 16.94
CA HIS A 222 11.45 -14.16 18.05
C HIS A 222 12.93 -14.33 18.49
N GLN A 223 13.87 -14.28 17.54
CA GLN A 223 15.30 -14.28 17.86
C GLN A 223 15.72 -13.02 18.62
N LEU A 224 15.17 -11.85 18.20
CA LEU A 224 15.42 -10.57 18.87
C LEU A 224 14.93 -10.59 20.31
N ILE A 225 13.70 -11.10 20.56
CA ILE A 225 13.15 -11.26 21.92
C ILE A 225 14.07 -12.09 22.79
N ARG A 226 14.54 -13.25 22.30
CA ARG A 226 15.47 -14.12 23.04
C ARG A 226 16.81 -13.44 23.32
N ARG A 227 17.37 -12.74 22.33
CA ARG A 227 18.66 -12.04 22.44
C ARG A 227 18.62 -10.92 23.47
N LEU A 228 17.52 -10.16 23.52
CA LEU A 228 17.34 -9.07 24.46
C LEU A 228 16.80 -9.52 25.82
N GLY A 229 16.37 -10.78 25.95
CA GLY A 229 15.76 -11.30 27.18
C GLY A 229 14.43 -10.65 27.52
N ILE A 230 13.68 -10.16 26.50
CA ILE A 230 12.39 -9.52 26.69
C ILE A 230 11.39 -10.55 27.22
N LYS A 231 10.70 -10.17 28.28
CA LYS A 231 9.57 -10.94 28.84
C LYS A 231 8.24 -10.26 28.46
N ASN A 232 7.15 -10.97 28.69
CA ASN A 232 5.78 -10.41 28.56
C ASN A 232 5.44 -9.89 27.14
N VAL A 233 5.99 -10.54 26.11
CA VAL A 233 5.55 -10.33 24.71
C VAL A 233 4.68 -11.51 24.30
N ILE A 234 3.47 -11.22 23.82
CA ILE A 234 2.45 -12.20 23.48
C ILE A 234 2.14 -12.04 21.98
N PHE A 235 2.43 -13.05 21.18
CA PHE A 235 1.96 -13.16 19.81
C PHE A 235 0.66 -13.95 19.82
N THR A 236 -0.46 -13.27 19.55
CA THR A 236 -1.79 -13.90 19.62
C THR A 236 -2.15 -14.68 18.37
N GLY A 237 -1.43 -14.43 17.25
CA GLY A 237 -1.91 -14.82 15.94
C GLY A 237 -3.14 -14.01 15.53
N GLN A 238 -3.91 -14.55 14.59
CA GLN A 238 -5.15 -13.92 14.14
C GLN A 238 -6.25 -14.15 15.18
N VAL A 239 -6.80 -13.05 15.72
CA VAL A 239 -7.86 -13.05 16.74
C VAL A 239 -8.99 -12.10 16.34
N ASN A 240 -10.14 -12.21 17.00
CA ASN A 240 -11.19 -11.20 16.91
C ASN A 240 -10.72 -9.93 17.66
N VAL A 241 -10.35 -8.91 16.90
CA VAL A 241 -9.81 -7.65 17.45
C VAL A 241 -10.81 -6.97 18.39
N VAL A 242 -12.13 -7.02 18.07
CA VAL A 242 -13.17 -6.39 18.90
C VAL A 242 -13.20 -7.01 20.29
N GLU A 243 -13.19 -8.34 20.38
CA GLU A 243 -13.20 -9.07 21.67
C GLU A 243 -11.87 -8.91 22.41
N TYR A 244 -10.76 -8.88 21.68
CA TYR A 244 -9.44 -8.80 22.32
C TYR A 244 -9.15 -7.41 22.89
N MET A 245 -9.70 -6.36 22.25
CA MET A 245 -9.40 -4.95 22.59
C MET A 245 -9.87 -4.56 24.00
N GLU A 246 -10.82 -5.30 24.60
CA GLU A 246 -11.22 -5.09 26.00
C GLU A 246 -10.07 -5.31 26.99
N ASN A 247 -9.06 -6.12 26.61
CA ASN A 247 -7.90 -6.45 27.43
C ASN A 247 -6.73 -5.44 27.29
N LEU A 248 -6.88 -4.40 26.49
CA LEU A 248 -5.82 -3.46 26.16
C LEU A 248 -6.06 -2.09 26.79
N ASP A 249 -4.99 -1.47 27.30
CA ASP A 249 -5.02 -0.10 27.82
C ASP A 249 -4.81 0.93 26.70
N PHE A 250 -3.85 0.68 25.80
CA PHE A 250 -3.59 1.52 24.63
C PHE A 250 -2.96 0.71 23.50
N THR A 251 -2.83 1.31 22.32
CA THR A 251 -2.26 0.66 21.17
C THR A 251 -1.02 1.37 20.64
N VAL A 252 -0.17 0.60 19.92
CA VAL A 252 1.04 1.11 19.29
C VAL A 252 1.13 0.67 17.83
N LEU A 253 1.63 1.56 16.98
CA LEU A 253 1.90 1.29 15.57
C LEU A 253 3.27 1.86 15.19
N THR A 254 4.22 1.00 14.82
CA THR A 254 5.59 1.38 14.45
C THR A 254 5.89 1.27 12.96
N SER A 255 4.86 1.17 12.13
CA SER A 255 4.99 0.94 10.69
C SER A 255 5.93 1.95 10.03
N ILE A 256 6.67 1.48 9.03
CA ILE A 256 7.53 2.30 8.17
C ILE A 256 6.68 3.08 7.15
N SER A 257 5.57 2.48 6.70
CA SER A 257 4.66 3.08 5.74
C SER A 257 3.24 2.60 5.99
N GLU A 258 2.30 3.52 5.90
CA GLU A 258 0.85 3.30 5.94
C GLU A 258 0.18 4.28 4.97
N ALA A 259 -1.04 3.95 4.55
CA ALA A 259 -1.94 4.93 3.94
C ALA A 259 -2.85 5.50 5.04
N GLN A 260 -3.91 4.78 5.37
CA GLN A 260 -4.79 5.09 6.49
C GLN A 260 -5.01 3.82 7.34
N PRO A 261 -4.28 3.66 8.45
CA PRO A 261 -4.33 2.44 9.24
C PRO A 261 -5.67 2.32 9.98
N LEU A 262 -6.46 1.31 9.63
CA LEU A 262 -7.74 1.02 10.29
C LEU A 262 -7.54 0.75 11.78
N SER A 263 -6.45 0.08 12.16
CA SER A 263 -6.13 -0.22 13.56
C SER A 263 -6.06 1.03 14.46
N VAL A 264 -5.61 2.18 13.91
CA VAL A 264 -5.61 3.47 14.63
C VAL A 264 -7.04 3.98 14.80
N ILE A 265 -7.85 3.96 13.73
CA ILE A 265 -9.24 4.43 13.77
C ILE A 265 -10.07 3.55 14.72
N GLU A 266 -9.88 2.23 14.67
CA GLU A 266 -10.52 1.24 15.53
C GLU A 266 -10.13 1.46 17.01
N SER A 267 -8.85 1.70 17.27
CA SER A 267 -8.33 1.99 18.59
C SER A 267 -8.97 3.25 19.20
N MET A 268 -9.02 4.34 18.41
CA MET A 268 -9.66 5.59 18.82
C MET A 268 -11.15 5.41 19.10
N ALA A 269 -11.87 4.68 18.23
CA ALA A 269 -13.28 4.38 18.42
C ALA A 269 -13.53 3.54 19.70
N ALA A 270 -12.61 2.62 20.01
CA ALA A 270 -12.62 1.84 21.24
C ALA A 270 -12.13 2.63 22.47
N ARG A 271 -11.88 3.93 22.36
CA ARG A 271 -11.36 4.80 23.44
C ARG A 271 -10.00 4.35 23.98
N ARG A 272 -9.18 3.69 23.13
CA ARG A 272 -7.79 3.36 23.46
C ARG A 272 -6.87 4.44 22.87
N PRO A 273 -6.07 5.13 23.69
CA PRO A 273 -5.00 5.98 23.18
C PRO A 273 -4.13 5.20 22.18
N CYS A 274 -3.59 5.88 21.19
CA CYS A 274 -2.74 5.26 20.19
C CYS A 274 -1.43 6.03 20.04
N VAL A 275 -0.31 5.33 20.07
CA VAL A 275 1.02 5.88 19.78
C VAL A 275 1.48 5.36 18.43
N THR A 276 1.79 6.27 17.51
CA THR A 276 2.13 5.88 16.12
C THR A 276 3.40 6.55 15.63
N THR A 277 4.08 5.94 14.69
CA THR A 277 5.01 6.64 13.80
C THR A 277 4.25 7.66 12.94
N ASP A 278 4.92 8.74 12.52
CA ASP A 278 4.32 9.77 11.65
C ASP A 278 4.35 9.30 10.18
N VAL A 279 3.47 8.38 9.84
CA VAL A 279 3.35 7.77 8.52
C VAL A 279 1.93 7.86 7.98
N GLY A 280 1.78 7.98 6.67
CA GLY A 280 0.48 8.09 6.01
C GLY A 280 -0.35 9.25 6.57
N CYS A 281 -1.56 8.93 7.02
CA CYS A 281 -2.46 9.90 7.65
C CYS A 281 -2.45 9.87 9.19
N CYS A 282 -1.52 9.16 9.84
CA CYS A 282 -1.52 9.03 11.30
C CYS A 282 -1.58 10.40 12.00
N ARG A 283 -0.83 11.39 11.51
CA ARG A 283 -0.90 12.76 12.04
C ARG A 283 -2.27 13.38 11.84
N GLU A 284 -2.87 13.29 10.65
CA GLU A 284 -4.22 13.83 10.37
C GLU A 284 -5.27 13.18 11.28
N LEU A 285 -5.18 11.87 11.53
CA LEU A 285 -6.08 11.15 12.42
C LEU A 285 -5.97 11.61 13.87
N LEU A 286 -4.75 11.83 14.38
CA LEU A 286 -4.52 12.16 15.78
C LEU A 286 -4.69 13.66 16.08
N GLU A 287 -4.34 14.56 15.16
CA GLU A 287 -4.45 16.01 15.32
C GLU A 287 -5.83 16.56 14.96
N GLY A 288 -6.58 15.91 14.08
CA GLY A 288 -7.89 16.35 13.61
C GLY A 288 -9.00 16.34 14.67
N ASN A 289 -8.73 15.84 15.87
CA ASN A 289 -9.66 15.74 16.98
C ASN A 289 -9.41 16.81 18.08
N LYS A 290 -8.86 17.98 17.72
CA LYS A 290 -8.71 19.11 18.63
C LYS A 290 -9.97 19.97 18.65
#